data_8f496f6c1af96c89661f71bc19f467c9
#
_entry.id   8f496f6c1af96c89661f71bc19f467c9
#
_cell.length_a   1.000
_cell.length_b   1.000
_cell.length_c   1.000
_cell.angle_alpha   90.00
_cell.angle_beta   90.00
_cell.angle_gamma   90.00
#
_symmetry.space_group_name_H-M   'P 1'
#
loop_
_entity.id
_entity.type
_entity.pdbx_description
1 polymer ?
#
loop_
_entity_poly.entity_id
_entity_poly.type
_entity_poly.pdbx_seq_one_letter_code
_entity_poly.pdbx_strand_id
1 'polypeptide(L)'
;MTEAKAEKKQKKNVTYNEKGEIIKTGTNFGPLPVVAFDADRGFQFGALLNLYNFGNGDTYPNPKSQWYFEASAYTKESAINSYKFIVNYDNKTLIPGVRMSICTGYYKDAALDFYGFNGYQSNYDMAMLEPTYRFFDDKSGEKLLKKFEEKGKLPKGFYRFGRDLVKAKIDFTGEILKNFY
;
A
#
# COMPACT_ATOMS: atom_id res chain seq x y z
N MET A 1 7.97 -5.52 -57.75
CA MET A 1 8.27 -5.96 -56.38
C MET A 1 8.40 -4.73 -55.51
N THR A 2 7.34 -4.41 -54.78
CA THR A 2 7.23 -3.22 -53.93
C THR A 2 7.50 -3.65 -52.50
N GLU A 3 8.67 -3.32 -51.97
CA GLU A 3 8.99 -3.56 -50.59
C GLU A 3 8.19 -2.56 -49.72
N ALA A 4 7.17 -3.07 -49.07
CA ALA A 4 6.47 -2.33 -48.00
C ALA A 4 7.41 -2.22 -46.79
N LYS A 5 8.10 -1.09 -46.66
CA LYS A 5 8.76 -0.70 -45.41
C LYS A 5 7.71 -0.64 -44.32
N ALA A 6 7.72 -1.63 -43.44
CA ALA A 6 7.00 -1.56 -42.18
C ALA A 6 7.60 -0.41 -41.32
N GLU A 7 6.97 0.75 -41.36
CA GLU A 7 7.26 1.84 -40.44
C GLU A 7 7.06 1.31 -38.99
N LYS A 8 8.15 1.05 -38.28
CA LYS A 8 8.12 0.81 -36.85
C LYS A 8 7.52 2.05 -36.21
N LYS A 9 6.26 1.95 -35.78
CA LYS A 9 5.61 2.97 -34.96
C LYS A 9 6.59 3.37 -33.84
N GLN A 10 7.16 4.56 -33.93
CA GLN A 10 8.04 5.09 -32.88
C GLN A 10 7.27 5.06 -31.56
N LYS A 11 7.81 4.33 -30.58
CA LYS A 11 7.21 4.28 -29.24
C LYS A 11 7.22 5.69 -28.68
N LYS A 12 6.05 6.23 -28.41
CA LYS A 12 5.86 7.52 -27.75
C LYS A 12 6.65 7.48 -26.43
N ASN A 13 7.38 8.56 -26.09
CA ASN A 13 8.19 8.69 -24.89
C ASN A 13 9.50 7.85 -24.83
N VAL A 14 10.15 7.67 -25.94
CA VAL A 14 11.43 6.99 -26.05
C VAL A 14 12.34 7.75 -27.00
N THR A 15 13.58 7.95 -26.63
CA THR A 15 14.69 8.39 -27.47
C THR A 15 15.87 7.41 -27.38
N TYR A 16 16.90 7.61 -28.18
CA TYR A 16 18.08 6.73 -28.19
C TYR A 16 19.34 7.58 -27.94
N ASN A 17 20.26 7.07 -27.14
CA ASN A 17 21.57 7.71 -26.97
C ASN A 17 22.49 7.39 -28.16
N GLU A 18 23.71 7.96 -28.16
CA GLU A 18 24.71 7.73 -29.22
C GLU A 18 25.13 6.26 -29.35
N LYS A 19 24.93 5.45 -28.32
CA LYS A 19 25.18 4.00 -28.29
C LYS A 19 23.99 3.16 -28.75
N GLY A 20 22.88 3.78 -29.13
CA GLY A 20 21.64 3.10 -29.54
C GLY A 20 20.83 2.50 -28.38
N GLU A 21 21.13 2.85 -27.13
CA GLU A 21 20.38 2.39 -25.96
C GLU A 21 19.11 3.24 -25.77
N ILE A 22 18.04 2.59 -25.29
CA ILE A 22 16.74 3.21 -25.09
C ILE A 22 16.78 4.15 -23.88
N ILE A 23 16.44 5.42 -24.08
CA ILE A 23 16.22 6.41 -23.05
C ILE A 23 14.71 6.71 -23.00
N LYS A 24 14.09 6.53 -21.83
CA LYS A 24 12.70 6.93 -21.62
C LYS A 24 12.62 8.45 -21.40
N THR A 25 11.62 9.05 -22.02
CA THR A 25 11.33 10.49 -21.92
C THR A 25 9.87 10.72 -21.55
N GLY A 26 9.54 11.96 -21.14
CA GLY A 26 8.16 12.32 -20.80
C GLY A 26 7.59 11.49 -19.64
N THR A 27 6.29 11.30 -19.66
CA THR A 27 5.58 10.53 -18.63
C THR A 27 5.32 9.10 -19.10
N ASN A 28 5.75 8.16 -18.30
CA ASN A 28 5.54 6.73 -18.49
C ASN A 28 4.71 6.20 -17.31
N PHE A 29 3.88 5.20 -17.55
CA PHE A 29 3.03 4.62 -16.53
C PHE A 29 3.12 3.09 -16.52
N GLY A 30 2.93 2.51 -15.33
CA GLY A 30 2.93 1.07 -15.13
C GLY A 30 1.82 0.67 -14.17
N PRO A 31 0.65 0.25 -14.68
CA PRO A 31 -0.39 -0.33 -13.85
C PRO A 31 -0.05 -1.79 -13.53
N LEU A 32 -0.35 -2.20 -12.30
CA LEU A 32 -0.20 -3.58 -11.84
C LEU A 32 -1.41 -3.98 -10.99
N PRO A 33 -1.92 -5.21 -11.12
CA PRO A 33 -2.91 -5.74 -10.19
C PRO A 33 -2.26 -6.03 -8.84
N VAL A 34 -3.02 -5.84 -7.77
CA VAL A 34 -2.65 -6.26 -6.41
C VAL A 34 -3.50 -7.47 -6.07
N VAL A 35 -2.84 -8.60 -5.82
CA VAL A 35 -3.47 -9.83 -5.39
C VAL A 35 -2.61 -10.45 -4.30
N ALA A 36 -3.18 -10.66 -3.12
CA ALA A 36 -2.49 -11.28 -1.99
C ALA A 36 -3.49 -11.98 -1.07
N PHE A 37 -2.99 -12.73 -0.12
CA PHE A 37 -3.79 -13.34 0.94
C PHE A 37 -3.16 -13.05 2.30
N ASP A 38 -4.00 -12.63 3.23
CA ASP A 38 -3.64 -12.37 4.62
C ASP A 38 -4.54 -13.25 5.52
N ALA A 39 -3.94 -13.98 6.45
CA ALA A 39 -4.68 -14.93 7.28
C ALA A 39 -5.74 -14.24 8.15
N ASP A 40 -5.51 -13.00 8.55
CA ASP A 40 -6.41 -12.25 9.42
C ASP A 40 -7.44 -11.41 8.65
N ARG A 41 -7.04 -10.83 7.52
CA ARG A 41 -7.87 -9.94 6.70
C ARG A 41 -8.52 -10.64 5.49
N GLY A 42 -8.01 -11.81 5.11
CA GLY A 42 -8.51 -12.58 4.00
C GLY A 42 -7.84 -12.26 2.67
N PHE A 43 -8.57 -12.41 1.58
CA PHE A 43 -8.07 -12.17 0.23
C PHE A 43 -8.02 -10.68 -0.09
N GLN A 44 -6.84 -10.20 -0.52
CA GLN A 44 -6.61 -8.83 -0.99
C GLN A 44 -6.71 -8.78 -2.51
N PHE A 45 -7.43 -7.79 -3.01
CA PHE A 45 -7.47 -7.44 -4.42
C PHE A 45 -7.46 -5.93 -4.60
N GLY A 46 -6.94 -5.48 -5.72
CA GLY A 46 -6.82 -4.06 -6.01
C GLY A 46 -5.98 -3.77 -7.24
N ALA A 47 -5.57 -2.53 -7.36
CA ALA A 47 -4.68 -2.06 -8.39
C ALA A 47 -3.70 -1.03 -7.85
N LEU A 48 -2.53 -0.99 -8.43
CA LEU A 48 -1.56 0.09 -8.25
C LEU A 48 -1.17 0.69 -9.60
N LEU A 49 -0.82 1.97 -9.58
CA LEU A 49 -0.37 2.71 -10.75
C LEU A 49 0.87 3.51 -10.37
N ASN A 50 1.96 3.28 -11.11
CA ASN A 50 3.14 4.11 -11.08
C ASN A 50 3.16 5.05 -12.28
N LEU A 51 3.38 6.34 -12.04
CA LEU A 51 3.65 7.33 -13.07
C LEU A 51 5.08 7.85 -12.86
N TYR A 52 5.91 7.72 -13.90
CA TYR A 52 7.30 8.16 -13.90
C TYR A 52 7.47 9.29 -14.89
N ASN A 53 7.96 10.44 -14.44
CA ASN A 53 8.31 11.54 -15.31
C ASN A 53 9.84 11.60 -15.48
N PHE A 54 10.31 11.36 -16.70
CA PHE A 54 11.72 11.42 -17.08
C PHE A 54 12.10 12.77 -17.72
N GLY A 55 11.12 13.68 -17.96
CA GLY A 55 11.37 14.93 -18.67
C GLY A 55 11.93 14.67 -20.07
N ASN A 56 13.05 15.28 -20.39
CA ASN A 56 13.79 15.07 -21.66
C ASN A 56 14.70 13.84 -21.66
N GLY A 57 14.77 13.08 -20.54
CA GLY A 57 15.54 11.84 -20.42
C GLY A 57 16.99 12.01 -19.93
N ASP A 58 17.41 13.24 -19.59
CA ASP A 58 18.76 13.57 -19.12
C ASP A 58 19.16 12.85 -17.83
N THR A 59 18.18 12.51 -16.99
CA THR A 59 18.40 11.79 -15.72
C THR A 59 18.16 10.29 -15.80
N TYR A 60 17.79 9.76 -16.98
CA TYR A 60 17.55 8.32 -17.14
C TYR A 60 18.76 7.48 -16.69
N PRO A 61 18.57 6.37 -15.96
CA PRO A 61 17.30 5.66 -15.66
C PRO A 61 16.48 6.21 -14.47
N ASN A 62 16.94 7.26 -13.82
CA ASN A 62 16.24 7.86 -12.67
C ASN A 62 15.16 8.84 -13.14
N PRO A 63 13.89 8.68 -12.71
CA PRO A 63 12.85 9.66 -13.01
C PRO A 63 13.10 10.97 -12.22
N LYS A 64 12.72 12.11 -12.81
CA LYS A 64 12.72 13.42 -12.13
C LYS A 64 11.65 13.48 -11.06
N SER A 65 10.48 12.92 -11.34
CA SER A 65 9.40 12.75 -10.37
C SER A 65 8.63 11.46 -10.60
N GLN A 66 8.01 10.98 -9.53
CA GLN A 66 7.24 9.75 -9.52
C GLN A 66 5.98 9.92 -8.68
N TRP A 67 4.86 9.41 -9.18
CA TRP A 67 3.64 9.20 -8.43
C TRP A 67 3.38 7.71 -8.27
N TYR A 68 2.91 7.34 -7.11
CA TYR A 68 2.42 6.01 -6.80
C TYR A 68 1.01 6.12 -6.25
N PHE A 69 0.10 5.37 -6.84
CA PHE A 69 -1.29 5.25 -6.40
C PHE A 69 -1.58 3.79 -6.13
N GLU A 70 -2.22 3.47 -5.03
CA GLU A 70 -2.72 2.14 -4.74
C GLU A 70 -4.12 2.24 -4.15
N ALA A 71 -5.03 1.39 -4.65
CA ALA A 71 -6.33 1.15 -4.06
C ALA A 71 -6.52 -0.37 -3.96
N SER A 72 -6.72 -0.86 -2.75
CA SER A 72 -6.95 -2.28 -2.52
C SER A 72 -7.91 -2.53 -1.37
N ALA A 73 -8.63 -3.64 -1.44
CA ALA A 73 -9.57 -4.08 -0.45
C ALA A 73 -9.30 -5.54 -0.05
N TYR A 74 -9.73 -5.90 1.14
CA TYR A 74 -9.62 -7.24 1.69
C TYR A 74 -11.01 -7.80 1.92
N THR A 75 -11.20 -9.08 1.55
CA THR A 75 -12.45 -9.80 1.76
C THR A 75 -12.24 -10.97 2.69
N LYS A 76 -13.03 -11.04 3.71
CA LYS A 76 -13.12 -12.19 4.61
C LYS A 76 -14.60 -12.56 4.79
N GLU A 77 -14.90 -13.87 4.68
CA GLU A 77 -16.29 -14.38 4.85
C GLU A 77 -17.30 -13.68 3.92
N SER A 78 -16.87 -13.43 2.66
CA SER A 78 -17.68 -12.80 1.60
C SER A 78 -18.04 -11.32 1.81
N ALA A 79 -17.39 -10.64 2.75
CA ALA A 79 -17.55 -9.20 2.97
C ALA A 79 -16.24 -8.43 2.81
N ILE A 80 -16.31 -7.22 2.27
CA ILE A 80 -15.19 -6.27 2.30
C ILE A 80 -15.15 -5.66 3.69
N ASN A 81 -14.09 -5.92 4.43
CA ASN A 81 -13.95 -5.47 5.80
C ASN A 81 -12.77 -4.51 6.02
N SER A 82 -11.77 -4.58 5.18
CA SER A 82 -10.58 -3.72 5.25
C SER A 82 -10.24 -3.18 3.87
N TYR A 83 -9.71 -1.97 3.80
CA TYR A 83 -9.24 -1.39 2.54
C TYR A 83 -8.17 -0.33 2.78
N LYS A 84 -7.39 -0.03 1.75
CA LYS A 84 -6.39 1.03 1.78
C LYS A 84 -6.35 1.82 0.49
N PHE A 85 -6.10 3.11 0.64
CA PHE A 85 -5.80 4.03 -0.45
C PHE A 85 -4.48 4.71 -0.13
N ILE A 86 -3.54 4.67 -1.06
CA ILE A 86 -2.20 5.24 -0.86
C ILE A 86 -1.89 6.13 -2.05
N VAL A 87 -1.39 7.32 -1.77
CA VAL A 87 -0.84 8.24 -2.77
C VAL A 87 0.52 8.71 -2.28
N ASN A 88 1.55 8.38 -3.04
CA ASN A 88 2.90 8.85 -2.77
C ASN A 88 3.40 9.68 -3.95
N TYR A 89 4.14 10.72 -3.64
CA TYR A 89 4.84 11.56 -4.60
C TYR A 89 6.29 11.68 -4.21
N ASP A 90 7.18 11.54 -5.17
CA ASP A 90 8.62 11.74 -5.01
C ASP A 90 9.13 12.66 -6.11
N ASN A 91 9.89 13.66 -5.75
CA ASN A 91 10.50 14.59 -6.69
C ASN A 91 11.93 14.92 -6.27
N LYS A 92 12.87 14.73 -7.20
CA LYS A 92 14.30 14.97 -7.00
C LYS A 92 14.79 16.30 -7.56
N THR A 93 13.94 17.01 -8.30
CA THR A 93 14.34 18.16 -9.12
C THR A 93 13.53 19.43 -8.85
N LEU A 94 12.52 19.35 -7.96
CA LEU A 94 11.67 20.50 -7.63
C LEU A 94 12.48 21.64 -7.01
N ILE A 95 13.38 21.29 -6.09
CA ILE A 95 14.32 22.20 -5.46
C ILE A 95 15.73 21.66 -5.76
N PRO A 96 16.64 22.45 -6.35
CA PRO A 96 18.00 22.00 -6.62
C PRO A 96 18.70 21.47 -5.37
N GLY A 97 19.21 20.24 -5.42
CA GLY A 97 19.90 19.58 -4.32
C GLY A 97 19.00 19.03 -3.21
N VAL A 98 17.66 19.16 -3.33
CA VAL A 98 16.71 18.68 -2.33
C VAL A 98 15.70 17.73 -2.98
N ARG A 99 15.61 16.53 -2.47
CA ARG A 99 14.54 15.57 -2.77
C ARG A 99 13.37 15.81 -1.85
N MET A 100 12.17 15.89 -2.40
CA MET A 100 10.92 15.96 -1.67
C MET A 100 10.15 14.65 -1.84
N SER A 101 9.68 14.08 -0.74
CA SER A 101 8.79 12.93 -0.74
C SER A 101 7.53 13.22 0.06
N ILE A 102 6.38 12.94 -0.52
CA ILE A 102 5.06 13.02 0.12
C ILE A 102 4.50 11.61 0.17
N CYS A 103 4.06 11.18 1.35
CA CYS A 103 3.41 9.89 1.55
C CYS A 103 2.08 10.13 2.27
N THR A 104 0.99 9.83 1.59
CA THR A 104 -0.35 9.95 2.14
C THR A 104 -1.11 8.65 1.99
N GLY A 105 -2.02 8.37 2.92
CA GLY A 105 -2.83 7.18 2.83
C GLY A 105 -3.98 7.17 3.81
N TYR A 106 -5.01 6.44 3.44
CA TYR A 106 -6.10 6.05 4.31
C TYR A 106 -6.16 4.53 4.42
N TYR A 107 -6.23 4.03 5.63
CA TYR A 107 -6.23 2.62 5.95
C TYR A 107 -7.43 2.33 6.85
N LYS A 108 -8.27 1.42 6.44
CA LYS A 108 -9.29 0.81 7.30
C LYS A 108 -8.92 -0.64 7.53
N ASP A 109 -8.59 -0.95 8.76
CA ASP A 109 -8.27 -2.29 9.21
C ASP A 109 -9.34 -2.78 10.17
N ALA A 110 -10.12 -3.77 9.76
CA ALA A 110 -11.18 -4.35 10.61
C ALA A 110 -10.68 -5.45 11.54
N ALA A 111 -9.42 -5.87 11.39
CA ALA A 111 -8.92 -7.05 12.06
C ALA A 111 -7.42 -6.91 12.39
N LEU A 112 -7.11 -6.08 13.38
CA LEU A 112 -5.78 -5.99 13.97
C LEU A 112 -5.79 -6.65 15.33
N ASP A 113 -4.83 -7.51 15.60
CA ASP A 113 -4.65 -8.12 16.91
C ASP A 113 -3.63 -7.31 17.72
N PHE A 114 -3.96 -7.00 18.97
CA PHE A 114 -3.07 -6.30 19.88
C PHE A 114 -3.07 -6.99 21.24
N TYR A 115 -1.96 -7.59 21.59
CA TYR A 115 -1.78 -8.35 22.83
C TYR A 115 -1.13 -7.53 23.96
N GLY A 116 -1.16 -6.20 23.87
CA GLY A 116 -0.50 -5.30 24.81
C GLY A 116 1.01 -5.18 24.57
N PHE A 117 1.66 -4.33 25.36
CA PHE A 117 3.12 -4.12 25.29
C PHE A 117 3.92 -5.31 25.85
N ASN A 118 3.32 -6.10 26.72
CA ASN A 118 3.88 -7.32 27.32
C ASN A 118 3.06 -8.54 26.91
N GLY A 119 3.12 -8.92 25.65
CA GLY A 119 2.29 -9.99 25.06
C GLY A 119 2.28 -11.31 25.85
N TYR A 120 3.38 -11.63 26.55
CA TYR A 120 3.47 -12.82 27.43
C TYR A 120 2.59 -12.76 28.69
N GLN A 121 2.12 -11.58 29.07
CA GLN A 121 1.24 -11.36 30.22
C GLN A 121 -0.22 -11.15 29.79
N SER A 122 -0.51 -11.23 28.51
CA SER A 122 -1.87 -11.14 27.97
C SER A 122 -2.62 -12.42 28.29
N ASN A 123 -3.33 -12.43 29.39
CA ASN A 123 -4.16 -13.53 29.80
C ASN A 123 -5.59 -13.34 29.28
N TYR A 124 -6.21 -14.46 28.96
CA TYR A 124 -7.62 -14.49 28.61
C TYR A 124 -8.46 -14.28 29.88
N ASP A 125 -9.30 -13.24 29.88
CA ASP A 125 -10.25 -12.97 30.93
C ASP A 125 -11.67 -13.10 30.43
N MET A 126 -12.41 -14.07 30.97
CA MET A 126 -13.82 -14.30 30.65
C MET A 126 -14.70 -13.07 30.91
N ALA A 127 -14.36 -12.27 31.92
CA ALA A 127 -15.10 -11.05 32.24
C ALA A 127 -15.01 -9.97 31.14
N MET A 128 -13.96 -10.01 30.31
CA MET A 128 -13.84 -9.12 29.15
C MET A 128 -14.68 -9.55 27.95
N LEU A 129 -15.20 -10.76 27.94
CA LEU A 129 -16.07 -11.22 26.87
C LEU A 129 -17.40 -10.47 26.84
N GLU A 130 -18.00 -10.26 27.97
CA GLU A 130 -19.32 -9.66 28.09
C GLU A 130 -19.44 -8.26 27.47
N PRO A 131 -18.52 -7.31 27.72
CA PRO A 131 -18.52 -6.03 27.03
C PRO A 131 -18.22 -6.13 25.54
N THR A 132 -17.35 -7.04 25.14
CA THR A 132 -16.97 -7.24 23.74
C THR A 132 -18.14 -7.76 22.90
N TYR A 133 -18.99 -8.58 23.48
CA TYR A 133 -20.21 -9.08 22.82
C TYR A 133 -21.27 -8.01 22.61
N ARG A 134 -21.32 -6.98 23.42
CA ARG A 134 -22.25 -5.86 23.25
C ARG A 134 -21.92 -4.97 22.05
N PHE A 135 -20.70 -5.04 21.52
CA PHE A 135 -20.29 -4.32 20.31
C PHE A 135 -20.54 -5.12 19.02
N PHE A 136 -20.76 -6.44 19.12
CA PHE A 136 -21.17 -7.23 17.98
C PHE A 136 -22.70 -7.37 18.01
N ASP A 137 -23.31 -7.35 16.83
CA ASP A 137 -24.71 -7.72 16.66
C ASP A 137 -25.02 -8.99 17.48
N ASP A 138 -26.07 -8.96 18.29
CA ASP A 138 -26.45 -9.98 19.28
C ASP A 138 -26.29 -11.43 18.76
N LYS A 139 -26.62 -11.65 17.48
CA LYS A 139 -26.53 -12.95 16.82
C LYS A 139 -25.10 -13.44 16.57
N SER A 140 -24.15 -12.52 16.36
CA SER A 140 -22.74 -12.86 16.14
C SER A 140 -22.02 -13.18 17.45
N GLY A 141 -22.39 -12.49 18.52
CA GLY A 141 -21.89 -12.74 19.87
C GLY A 141 -22.32 -14.11 20.39
N GLU A 142 -23.60 -14.47 20.26
CA GLU A 142 -24.11 -15.79 20.66
C GLU A 142 -23.44 -16.95 19.90
N LYS A 143 -23.18 -16.80 18.60
CA LYS A 143 -22.46 -17.82 17.82
C LYS A 143 -21.02 -18.02 18.28
N LEU A 144 -20.35 -16.96 18.70
CA LEU A 144 -18.99 -17.03 19.20
C LEU A 144 -18.96 -17.68 20.58
N LEU A 145 -19.90 -17.35 21.48
CA LEU A 145 -20.06 -18.00 22.80
C LEU A 145 -20.29 -19.50 22.65
N LYS A 146 -21.24 -19.92 21.82
CA LYS A 146 -21.51 -21.33 21.56
C LYS A 146 -20.28 -22.08 21.05
N LYS A 147 -19.51 -21.48 20.13
CA LYS A 147 -18.28 -22.10 19.64
C LYS A 147 -17.20 -22.22 20.72
N PHE A 148 -17.19 -21.30 21.67
CA PHE A 148 -16.28 -21.37 22.81
C PHE A 148 -16.69 -22.46 23.79
N GLU A 149 -17.96 -22.50 24.17
CA GLU A 149 -18.54 -23.52 25.07
C GLU A 149 -18.38 -24.93 24.51
N GLU A 150 -18.64 -25.12 23.18
CA GLU A 150 -18.52 -26.41 22.52
C GLU A 150 -17.08 -26.91 22.36
N LYS A 151 -16.10 -26.02 22.21
CA LYS A 151 -14.73 -26.41 21.83
C LYS A 151 -13.68 -26.13 22.89
N GLY A 152 -14.02 -25.43 23.97
CA GLY A 152 -13.07 -25.05 25.02
C GLY A 152 -11.86 -24.25 24.52
N LYS A 153 -11.99 -23.62 23.35
CA LYS A 153 -10.91 -22.86 22.72
C LYS A 153 -11.29 -21.37 22.64
N LEU A 154 -10.33 -20.53 22.92
CA LEU A 154 -10.44 -19.10 22.75
C LEU A 154 -10.95 -18.73 21.34
N PRO A 155 -11.98 -17.87 21.20
CA PRO A 155 -12.38 -17.39 19.91
C PRO A 155 -11.21 -16.65 19.24
N LYS A 156 -10.92 -16.99 18.00
CA LYS A 156 -9.96 -16.26 17.19
C LYS A 156 -10.34 -14.77 17.17
N GLY A 157 -9.36 -13.90 17.42
CA GLY A 157 -9.57 -12.46 17.36
C GLY A 157 -10.14 -11.85 18.64
N PHE A 158 -9.96 -12.49 19.80
CA PHE A 158 -10.36 -11.93 21.10
C PHE A 158 -9.75 -10.54 21.35
N TYR A 159 -8.46 -10.35 20.99
CA TYR A 159 -7.76 -9.06 21.09
C TYR A 159 -7.84 -8.22 19.81
N ARG A 160 -8.77 -8.56 18.93
CA ARG A 160 -8.94 -7.89 17.64
C ARG A 160 -9.67 -6.58 17.79
N PHE A 161 -9.15 -5.55 17.13
CA PHE A 161 -9.78 -4.24 17.04
C PHE A 161 -9.80 -3.72 15.60
N GLY A 162 -10.71 -2.81 15.31
CA GLY A 162 -10.75 -2.06 14.08
C GLY A 162 -9.97 -0.75 14.21
N ARG A 163 -9.34 -0.31 13.12
CA ARG A 163 -8.63 0.95 13.05
C ARG A 163 -8.93 1.67 11.76
N ASP A 164 -9.27 2.95 11.87
CA ASP A 164 -9.27 3.91 10.78
C ASP A 164 -8.06 4.83 10.95
N LEU A 165 -7.17 4.86 9.95
CA LEU A 165 -5.93 5.63 10.02
C LEU A 165 -5.79 6.51 8.77
N VAL A 166 -5.67 7.81 8.99
CA VAL A 166 -5.19 8.77 7.99
C VAL A 166 -3.71 9.03 8.26
N LYS A 167 -2.89 8.86 7.24
CA LYS A 167 -1.45 9.13 7.30
C LYS A 167 -1.11 10.24 6.32
N ALA A 168 -0.34 11.23 6.77
CA ALA A 168 0.28 12.25 5.93
C ALA A 168 1.70 12.47 6.41
N LYS A 169 2.66 12.42 5.48
CA LYS A 169 4.08 12.64 5.76
C LYS A 169 4.72 13.37 4.60
N ILE A 170 5.54 14.37 4.90
CA ILE A 170 6.34 15.10 3.93
C ILE A 170 7.78 15.06 4.41
N ASP A 171 8.69 14.62 3.58
CA ASP A 171 10.11 14.55 3.84
C ASP A 171 10.87 15.42 2.83
N PHE A 172 11.84 16.14 3.32
CA PHE A 172 12.84 16.84 2.53
C PHE A 172 14.21 16.25 2.86
N THR A 173 14.93 15.79 1.84
CA THR A 173 16.26 15.22 1.98
C THR A 173 17.20 15.96 1.05
N GLY A 174 18.24 16.55 1.60
CA GLY A 174 19.23 17.31 0.82
C GLY A 174 20.55 17.45 1.56
N GLU A 175 21.57 17.85 0.83
CA GLU A 175 22.90 18.16 1.34
C GLU A 175 22.89 19.59 1.89
N ILE A 176 22.88 19.78 3.21
CA ILE A 176 22.85 21.09 3.86
C ILE A 176 24.20 21.79 3.76
N LEU A 177 25.30 21.01 3.82
CA LEU A 177 26.67 21.51 3.75
C LEU A 177 27.49 20.63 2.80
N LYS A 178 28.03 21.25 1.73
CA LYS A 178 29.07 20.60 0.91
C LYS A 178 30.38 20.61 1.68
N ASN A 179 30.98 19.42 1.89
CA ASN A 179 32.31 19.25 2.47
C ASN A 179 32.43 19.56 3.98
N PHE A 180 31.60 18.98 4.81
CA PHE A 180 31.89 18.83 6.22
C PHE A 180 32.74 17.58 6.41
N TYR A 181 34.08 17.76 6.55
CA TYR A 181 35.02 16.75 7.01
C TYR A 181 35.31 16.93 8.47
#